data_168fc123cbfb7292b304dfb1ed88779a
#
_entry.id   168fc123cbfb7292b304dfb1ed88779a
#
_cell.length_a   1.000
_cell.length_b   1.000
_cell.length_c   1.000
_cell.angle_alpha   90.00
_cell.angle_beta   90.00
_cell.angle_gamma   90.00
#
_symmetry.space_group_name_H-M   'P 1'
#
loop_
_entity.id
_entity.type
_entity.pdbx_description
1 polymer ?
#
loop_
_entity_poly.entity_id
_entity_poly.type
_entity_poly.pdbx_seq_one_letter_code
_entity_poly.pdbx_strand_id
1 'polypeptide(L)'
;MRGCKMNANFSRKLKLLKIWEILQHKTDSENPITTQELIGELENYGIECERRTLYKDIELLRENGYEIVKGRLLHENTYYTEENKLSVPEIKIIMDAVQNASFIPQNKTDKLLDRLAGFSSCFREGLLKRTMMHFQTVKHTNNDIYKNVDVIEKALEKKCVITFRYFHIN
;
A
#
# COMPACT_ATOMS: atom_id res chain seq x y z
N MET A 1 -10.17 9.28 -30.45
CA MET A 1 -10.65 8.76 -29.14
C MET A 1 -11.55 9.82 -28.53
N ARG A 2 -12.84 9.53 -28.33
CA ARG A 2 -13.81 10.51 -27.84
C ARG A 2 -13.62 10.65 -26.32
N GLY A 3 -13.18 11.84 -25.87
CA GLY A 3 -13.11 12.18 -24.46
C GLY A 3 -14.52 12.17 -23.86
N CYS A 4 -14.76 11.23 -22.99
CA CYS A 4 -15.97 11.17 -22.17
C CYS A 4 -15.93 12.37 -21.20
N LYS A 5 -16.75 13.41 -21.46
CA LYS A 5 -16.93 14.50 -20.49
C LYS A 5 -17.58 13.91 -19.23
N MET A 6 -16.79 13.66 -18.22
CA MET A 6 -17.29 13.21 -16.93
C MET A 6 -18.20 14.29 -16.31
N ASN A 7 -19.33 13.84 -15.79
CA ASN A 7 -20.33 14.72 -15.15
C ASN A 7 -19.68 15.50 -13.98
N ALA A 8 -19.83 16.81 -13.90
CA ALA A 8 -19.17 17.68 -12.92
C ALA A 8 -19.37 17.24 -11.45
N ASN A 9 -20.51 16.62 -11.12
CA ASN A 9 -20.77 16.05 -9.80
C ASN A 9 -19.99 14.74 -9.54
N PHE A 10 -19.75 13.93 -10.54
CA PHE A 10 -18.94 12.73 -10.44
C PHE A 10 -17.46 13.10 -10.26
N SER A 11 -17.00 14.11 -10.98
CA SER A 11 -15.65 14.66 -10.88
C SER A 11 -15.32 15.17 -9.46
N ARG A 12 -16.26 15.86 -8.78
CA ARG A 12 -16.03 16.37 -7.41
C ARG A 12 -15.84 15.27 -6.37
N LYS A 13 -16.67 14.23 -6.42
CA LYS A 13 -16.56 13.09 -5.48
C LYS A 13 -15.29 12.30 -5.72
N LEU A 14 -14.96 12.06 -6.99
CA LEU A 14 -13.74 11.36 -7.38
C LEU A 14 -12.49 12.15 -6.99
N LYS A 15 -12.53 13.49 -7.01
CA LYS A 15 -11.40 14.35 -6.68
C LYS A 15 -10.91 14.12 -5.24
N LEU A 16 -11.79 14.10 -4.25
CA LEU A 16 -11.41 13.87 -2.85
C LEU A 16 -10.73 12.51 -2.68
N LEU A 17 -11.29 11.46 -3.30
CA LEU A 17 -10.69 10.13 -3.27
C LEU A 17 -9.31 10.10 -3.95
N LYS A 18 -9.15 10.83 -5.07
CA LYS A 18 -7.86 10.91 -5.76
C LYS A 18 -6.82 11.72 -5.01
N ILE A 19 -7.21 12.82 -4.36
CA ILE A 19 -6.31 13.57 -3.46
C ILE A 19 -5.79 12.62 -2.39
N TRP A 20 -6.67 11.88 -1.72
CA TRP A 20 -6.27 10.95 -0.67
C TRP A 20 -5.37 9.82 -1.19
N GLU A 21 -5.72 9.19 -2.31
CA GLU A 21 -4.93 8.15 -2.96
C GLU A 21 -3.51 8.63 -3.32
N ILE A 22 -3.39 9.84 -3.89
CA ILE A 22 -2.10 10.45 -4.23
C ILE A 22 -1.27 10.65 -2.95
N LEU A 23 -1.87 11.21 -1.91
CA LEU A 23 -1.18 11.44 -0.64
C LEU A 23 -0.70 10.12 -0.03
N GLN A 24 -1.52 9.08 -0.02
CA GLN A 24 -1.14 7.78 0.52
C GLN A 24 0.02 7.12 -0.25
N HIS A 25 0.01 7.17 -1.57
CA HIS A 25 0.97 6.41 -2.38
C HIS A 25 2.22 7.21 -2.78
N LYS A 26 2.08 8.52 -2.96
CA LYS A 26 3.15 9.36 -3.50
C LYS A 26 3.79 10.29 -2.49
N THR A 27 3.43 10.23 -1.20
CA THR A 27 4.02 11.12 -0.21
C THR A 27 4.45 10.40 1.05
N ASP A 28 5.40 10.98 1.75
CA ASP A 28 5.82 10.65 3.11
C ASP A 28 6.50 11.88 3.73
N SER A 29 6.97 11.76 4.98
CA SER A 29 7.62 12.87 5.70
C SER A 29 8.89 13.40 5.02
N GLU A 30 9.58 12.57 4.24
CA GLU A 30 10.80 12.96 3.51
C GLU A 30 10.48 13.51 2.12
N ASN A 31 9.35 13.11 1.55
CA ASN A 31 8.89 13.46 0.20
C ASN A 31 7.46 14.04 0.25
N PRO A 32 7.27 15.23 0.84
CA PRO A 32 5.98 15.89 0.82
C PRO A 32 5.69 16.46 -0.58
N ILE A 33 4.41 16.44 -1.00
CA ILE A 33 3.99 17.00 -2.28
C ILE A 33 3.58 18.46 -2.14
N THR A 34 4.00 19.31 -3.06
CA THR A 34 3.59 20.72 -3.10
C THR A 34 2.16 20.87 -3.65
N THR A 35 1.53 22.03 -3.39
CA THR A 35 0.21 22.35 -3.96
C THR A 35 0.20 22.24 -5.48
N GLN A 36 1.26 22.69 -6.14
CA GLN A 36 1.34 22.71 -7.60
C GLN A 36 1.52 21.31 -8.17
N GLU A 37 2.37 20.51 -7.57
CA GLU A 37 2.55 19.09 -7.96
C GLU A 37 1.28 18.29 -7.78
N LEU A 38 0.53 18.51 -6.68
CA LEU A 38 -0.73 17.81 -6.43
C LEU A 38 -1.81 18.18 -7.46
N ILE A 39 -1.85 19.44 -7.90
CA ILE A 39 -2.73 19.86 -9.00
C ILE A 39 -2.33 19.15 -10.29
N GLY A 40 -1.03 19.13 -10.64
CA GLY A 40 -0.55 18.43 -11.83
C GLY A 40 -0.84 16.94 -11.82
N GLU A 41 -0.74 16.30 -10.65
CA GLU A 41 -1.14 14.89 -10.50
C GLU A 41 -2.64 14.68 -10.74
N LEU A 42 -3.50 15.57 -10.24
CA LEU A 42 -4.94 15.49 -10.49
C LEU A 42 -5.27 15.70 -11.98
N GLU A 43 -4.56 16.59 -12.66
CA GLU A 43 -4.70 16.82 -14.10
C GLU A 43 -4.34 15.56 -14.91
N ASN A 44 -3.34 14.78 -14.49
CA ASN A 44 -3.00 13.49 -15.12
C ASN A 44 -4.17 12.48 -15.06
N TYR A 45 -5.05 12.62 -14.08
CA TYR A 45 -6.30 11.84 -13.96
C TYR A 45 -7.50 12.51 -14.63
N GLY A 46 -7.30 13.63 -15.37
CA GLY A 46 -8.36 14.38 -16.03
C GLY A 46 -9.24 15.18 -15.04
N ILE A 47 -8.73 15.50 -13.86
CA ILE A 47 -9.44 16.23 -12.80
C ILE A 47 -8.86 17.65 -12.73
N GLU A 48 -9.57 18.62 -13.25
CA GLU A 48 -9.22 20.03 -13.12
C GLU A 48 -9.46 20.51 -11.69
N CYS A 49 -8.48 21.18 -11.10
CA CYS A 49 -8.55 21.68 -9.73
C CYS A 49 -7.83 23.00 -9.57
N GLU A 50 -8.57 24.03 -9.14
CA GLU A 50 -7.98 25.31 -8.76
C GLU A 50 -7.35 25.24 -7.37
N ARG A 51 -6.26 25.98 -7.14
CA ARG A 51 -5.52 26.05 -5.88
C ARG A 51 -6.42 26.34 -4.67
N ARG A 52 -7.37 27.27 -4.80
CA ARG A 52 -8.31 27.63 -3.73
C ARG A 52 -9.26 26.49 -3.37
N THR A 53 -9.68 25.73 -4.37
CA THR A 53 -10.57 24.58 -4.19
C THR A 53 -9.82 23.41 -3.55
N LEU A 54 -8.57 23.18 -3.98
CA LEU A 54 -7.72 22.16 -3.38
C LEU A 54 -7.51 22.38 -1.88
N TYR A 55 -7.26 23.61 -1.47
CA TYR A 55 -7.12 23.93 -0.04
C TYR A 55 -8.38 23.59 0.78
N LYS A 56 -9.57 23.87 0.24
CA LYS A 56 -10.83 23.51 0.88
C LYS A 56 -11.04 22.00 0.94
N ASP A 57 -10.68 21.29 -0.12
CA ASP A 57 -10.81 19.84 -0.19
C ASP A 57 -9.86 19.14 0.80
N ILE A 58 -8.63 19.63 0.94
CA ILE A 58 -7.68 19.12 1.93
C ILE A 58 -8.16 19.40 3.36
N GLU A 59 -8.65 20.61 3.63
CA GLU A 59 -9.15 20.93 4.94
C GLU A 59 -10.39 20.10 5.30
N LEU A 60 -11.29 19.87 4.32
CA LEU A 60 -12.43 18.98 4.48
C LEU A 60 -12.00 17.55 4.84
N LEU A 61 -10.97 17.02 4.19
CA LEU A 61 -10.42 15.70 4.54
C LEU A 61 -9.90 15.69 5.98
N ARG A 62 -9.11 16.69 6.37
CA ARG A 62 -8.55 16.81 7.73
C ARG A 62 -9.65 16.89 8.81
N GLU A 63 -10.69 17.70 8.58
CA GLU A 63 -11.84 17.83 9.48
C GLU A 63 -12.63 16.52 9.64
N ASN A 64 -12.55 15.63 8.63
CA ASN A 64 -13.19 14.31 8.66
C ASN A 64 -12.24 13.17 9.12
N GLY A 65 -11.12 13.51 9.76
CA GLY A 65 -10.26 12.54 10.43
C GLY A 65 -9.15 11.94 9.59
N TYR A 66 -8.93 12.43 8.34
CA TYR A 66 -7.79 12.02 7.54
C TYR A 66 -6.51 12.72 8.03
N GLU A 67 -5.50 11.95 8.40
CA GLU A 67 -4.23 12.47 8.93
C GLU A 67 -3.35 13.05 7.82
N ILE A 68 -3.67 14.27 7.39
CA ILE A 68 -2.87 15.01 6.42
C ILE A 68 -2.02 16.03 7.15
N VAL A 69 -0.71 15.87 7.09
CA VAL A 69 0.25 16.82 7.63
C VAL A 69 0.49 17.91 6.61
N LYS A 70 0.36 19.17 7.08
CA LYS A 70 0.62 20.36 6.27
C LYS A 70 1.97 20.95 6.66
N GLY A 71 2.85 21.06 5.70
CA GLY A 71 4.13 21.74 5.83
C GLY A 71 4.22 22.98 4.96
N ARG A 72 5.38 23.59 4.93
CA ARG A 72 5.71 24.70 4.03
C ARG A 72 7.14 24.57 3.53
N LEU A 73 7.29 24.58 2.22
CA LEU A 73 8.59 24.59 1.57
C LEU A 73 8.71 25.89 0.79
N LEU A 74 9.70 26.73 1.14
CA LEU A 74 9.87 28.08 0.58
C LEU A 74 8.56 28.90 0.74
N HIS A 75 7.83 29.13 -0.33
CA HIS A 75 6.59 29.92 -0.37
C HIS A 75 5.34 29.08 -0.66
N GLU A 76 5.46 27.75 -0.79
CA GLU A 76 4.37 26.85 -1.10
C GLU A 76 3.99 25.94 0.08
N ASN A 77 2.69 25.64 0.17
CA ASN A 77 2.21 24.63 1.11
C ASN A 77 2.57 23.25 0.56
N THR A 78 2.99 22.37 1.46
CA THR A 78 3.27 20.98 1.17
C THR A 78 2.36 20.10 2.02
N TYR A 79 2.10 18.88 1.54
CA TYR A 79 1.22 17.92 2.18
C TYR A 79 1.82 16.52 2.11
N TYR A 80 1.63 15.75 3.16
CA TYR A 80 1.94 14.32 3.19
C TYR A 80 1.07 13.60 4.22
N THR A 81 1.04 12.28 4.16
CA THR A 81 0.41 11.44 5.18
C THR A 81 1.30 10.26 5.54
N GLU A 82 1.23 9.88 6.81
CA GLU A 82 1.86 8.65 7.35
C GLU A 82 0.79 7.71 7.93
N GLU A 83 -0.48 8.04 7.75
CA GLU A 83 -1.58 7.24 8.29
C GLU A 83 -1.49 5.79 7.82
N ASN A 84 -1.57 4.88 8.78
CA ASN A 84 -1.56 3.42 8.58
C ASN A 84 -0.35 2.87 7.81
N LYS A 85 0.75 3.61 7.75
CA LYS A 85 1.97 3.13 7.11
C LYS A 85 2.89 2.49 8.15
N LEU A 86 3.27 1.26 7.86
CA LEU A 86 4.40 0.66 8.55
C LEU A 86 5.67 1.45 8.20
N SER A 87 6.52 1.68 9.19
CA SER A 87 7.83 2.26 8.94
C SER A 87 8.71 1.33 8.09
N VAL A 88 9.68 1.89 7.39
CA VAL A 88 10.62 1.07 6.57
C VAL A 88 11.27 -0.06 7.36
N PRO A 89 11.76 0.16 8.61
CA PRO A 89 12.29 -0.93 9.43
C PRO A 89 11.27 -2.01 9.74
N GLU A 90 10.01 -1.65 10.04
CA GLU A 90 8.95 -2.63 10.35
C GLU A 90 8.62 -3.47 9.11
N ILE A 91 8.45 -2.84 7.95
CA ILE A 91 8.22 -3.57 6.69
C ILE A 91 9.39 -4.52 6.42
N LYS A 92 10.63 -4.06 6.62
CA LYS A 92 11.82 -4.88 6.41
C LYS A 92 11.86 -6.10 7.32
N ILE A 93 11.56 -5.94 8.60
CA ILE A 93 11.48 -7.05 9.55
C ILE A 93 10.44 -8.08 9.11
N ILE A 94 9.26 -7.62 8.67
CA ILE A 94 8.20 -8.50 8.18
C ILE A 94 8.64 -9.21 6.89
N MET A 95 9.27 -8.50 5.96
CA MET A 95 9.79 -9.07 4.72
C MET A 95 10.85 -10.14 4.99
N ASP A 96 11.78 -9.88 5.90
CA ASP A 96 12.82 -10.84 6.30
C ASP A 96 12.19 -12.08 6.96
N ALA A 97 11.18 -11.92 7.81
CA ALA A 97 10.45 -13.03 8.41
C ALA A 97 9.74 -13.89 7.35
N VAL A 98 9.06 -13.28 6.38
CA VAL A 98 8.41 -13.99 5.26
C VAL A 98 9.44 -14.71 4.40
N GLN A 99 10.57 -14.08 4.14
CA GLN A 99 11.66 -14.67 3.34
C GLN A 99 12.28 -15.89 4.03
N ASN A 100 12.45 -15.85 5.35
CA ASN A 100 13.01 -16.95 6.12
C ASN A 100 12.01 -18.06 6.44
N ALA A 101 10.73 -17.84 6.25
CA ALA A 101 9.69 -18.86 6.47
C ALA A 101 9.81 -19.99 5.44
N SER A 102 10.47 -21.09 5.79
CA SER A 102 10.71 -22.25 4.90
C SER A 102 9.42 -22.91 4.43
N PHE A 103 8.35 -22.85 5.22
CA PHE A 103 7.06 -23.45 4.89
C PHE A 103 6.30 -22.70 3.79
N ILE A 104 6.66 -21.45 3.47
CA ILE A 104 6.03 -20.67 2.40
C ILE A 104 6.77 -20.96 1.08
N PRO A 105 6.11 -21.47 0.03
CA PRO A 105 6.70 -21.70 -1.27
C PRO A 105 7.25 -20.40 -1.90
N GLN A 106 8.32 -20.51 -2.71
CA GLN A 106 8.99 -19.35 -3.28
C GLN A 106 8.04 -18.43 -4.06
N ASN A 107 7.19 -19.00 -4.91
CA ASN A 107 6.20 -18.24 -5.70
C ASN A 107 5.19 -17.46 -4.87
N LYS A 108 4.92 -17.89 -3.63
CA LYS A 108 4.07 -17.18 -2.67
C LYS A 108 4.87 -16.15 -1.89
N THR A 109 6.11 -16.47 -1.53
CA THR A 109 7.05 -15.54 -0.90
C THR A 109 7.21 -14.29 -1.75
N ASP A 110 7.53 -14.44 -3.04
CA ASP A 110 7.75 -13.30 -3.95
C ASP A 110 6.52 -12.38 -4.02
N LYS A 111 5.32 -12.97 -4.15
CA LYS A 111 4.07 -12.21 -4.17
C LYS A 111 3.77 -11.48 -2.85
N LEU A 112 4.14 -12.08 -1.71
CA LEU A 112 3.95 -11.45 -0.40
C LEU A 112 4.93 -10.28 -0.22
N LEU A 113 6.19 -10.48 -0.63
CA LEU A 113 7.22 -9.43 -0.56
C LEU A 113 6.84 -8.23 -1.43
N ASP A 114 6.34 -8.45 -2.66
CA ASP A 114 5.85 -7.38 -3.52
C ASP A 114 4.70 -6.60 -2.89
N ARG A 115 3.75 -7.30 -2.26
CA ARG A 115 2.63 -6.66 -1.56
C ARG A 115 3.09 -5.86 -0.33
N LEU A 116 4.01 -6.43 0.46
CA LEU A 116 4.57 -5.76 1.64
C LEU A 116 5.31 -4.48 1.24
N ALA A 117 6.10 -4.51 0.18
CA ALA A 117 6.77 -3.32 -0.34
C ALA A 117 5.78 -2.22 -0.73
N GLY A 118 4.61 -2.58 -1.28
CA GLY A 118 3.54 -1.65 -1.65
C GLY A 118 2.81 -0.98 -0.47
N PHE A 119 3.05 -1.41 0.78
CA PHE A 119 2.55 -0.69 1.97
C PHE A 119 3.34 0.58 2.30
N SER A 120 4.45 0.81 1.61
CA SER A 120 5.23 2.06 1.74
C SER A 120 4.91 3.06 0.61
N SER A 121 5.42 4.29 0.73
CA SER A 121 5.35 5.23 -0.40
C SER A 121 6.14 4.70 -1.60
N CYS A 122 5.80 5.15 -2.81
CA CYS A 122 6.48 4.71 -4.05
C CYS A 122 8.01 4.95 -4.02
N PHE A 123 8.46 5.98 -3.29
CA PHE A 123 9.89 6.27 -3.12
C PHE A 123 10.60 5.20 -2.28
N ARG A 124 9.95 4.74 -1.22
CA ARG A 124 10.49 3.73 -0.29
C ARG A 124 10.33 2.30 -0.81
N GLU A 125 9.30 2.04 -1.60
CA GLU A 125 9.07 0.73 -2.24
C GLU A 125 10.28 0.28 -3.07
N GLY A 126 10.83 1.18 -3.90
CA GLY A 126 12.02 0.91 -4.69
C GLY A 126 13.26 0.63 -3.84
N LEU A 127 13.41 1.31 -2.70
CA LEU A 127 14.49 1.06 -1.76
C LEU A 127 14.36 -0.31 -1.09
N LEU A 128 13.18 -0.66 -0.62
CA LEU A 128 12.90 -1.95 -0.01
C LEU A 128 13.19 -3.10 -0.96
N LYS A 129 12.73 -3.02 -2.21
CA LYS A 129 13.01 -4.03 -3.24
C LYS A 129 14.49 -4.20 -3.56
N ARG A 130 15.28 -3.11 -3.53
CA ARG A 130 16.73 -3.17 -3.75
C ARG A 130 17.51 -3.72 -2.57
N THR A 131 17.05 -3.49 -1.36
CA THR A 131 17.74 -3.91 -0.12
C THR A 131 17.35 -5.31 0.35
N MET A 132 16.43 -5.98 -0.35
CA MET A 132 16.11 -7.38 -0.08
C MET A 132 17.34 -8.26 -0.27
N MET A 133 17.84 -8.81 0.83
CA MET A 133 18.85 -9.85 0.77
C MET A 133 18.17 -11.16 0.37
N HIS A 134 18.61 -11.76 -0.73
CA HIS A 134 18.17 -13.10 -1.10
C HIS A 134 18.86 -14.13 -0.20
N PHE A 135 18.19 -14.52 0.87
CA PHE A 135 18.64 -15.68 1.64
C PHE A 135 18.33 -16.95 0.85
N GLN A 136 19.33 -17.84 0.72
CA GLN A 136 19.14 -19.16 0.13
C GLN A 136 18.44 -20.11 1.12
N THR A 137 17.23 -19.78 1.50
CA THR A 137 16.43 -20.66 2.36
C THR A 137 15.74 -21.69 1.48
N VAL A 138 15.96 -22.97 1.77
CA VAL A 138 15.25 -24.05 1.08
C VAL A 138 13.76 -23.93 1.38
N LYS A 139 12.96 -23.63 0.35
CA LYS A 139 11.52 -23.45 0.45
C LYS A 139 10.77 -24.73 0.16
N HIS A 140 9.65 -24.94 0.83
CA HIS A 140 8.73 -26.02 0.49
C HIS A 140 8.05 -25.78 -0.86
N THR A 141 7.73 -26.86 -1.56
CA THR A 141 7.05 -26.83 -2.87
C THR A 141 5.52 -26.87 -2.76
N ASN A 142 4.98 -27.08 -1.56
CA ASN A 142 3.54 -27.19 -1.34
C ASN A 142 2.82 -25.86 -1.51
N ASN A 143 2.09 -25.70 -2.62
CA ASN A 143 1.32 -24.51 -2.93
C ASN A 143 -0.03 -24.41 -2.20
N ASP A 144 -0.48 -25.48 -1.56
CA ASP A 144 -1.76 -25.53 -0.86
C ASP A 144 -1.66 -25.12 0.62
N ILE A 145 -0.51 -24.60 1.04
CA ILE A 145 -0.25 -24.23 2.43
C ILE A 145 -1.33 -23.30 3.01
N TYR A 146 -1.79 -22.31 2.25
CA TYR A 146 -2.83 -21.38 2.72
C TYR A 146 -4.19 -22.08 2.90
N LYS A 147 -4.52 -23.01 2.00
CA LYS A 147 -5.75 -23.82 2.13
C LYS A 147 -5.68 -24.72 3.36
N ASN A 148 -4.51 -25.31 3.60
CA ASN A 148 -4.30 -26.19 4.75
C ASN A 148 -4.43 -25.40 6.06
N VAL A 149 -3.82 -24.20 6.14
CA VAL A 149 -3.93 -23.31 7.30
C VAL A 149 -5.39 -22.93 7.52
N ASP A 150 -6.10 -22.45 6.49
CA ASP A 150 -7.52 -22.07 6.58
C ASP A 150 -8.42 -23.23 7.06
N VAL A 151 -8.17 -24.45 6.58
CA VAL A 151 -8.91 -25.65 7.04
C VAL A 151 -8.63 -25.95 8.52
N ILE A 152 -7.37 -25.83 8.95
CA ILE A 152 -6.96 -26.05 10.34
C ILE A 152 -7.61 -25.00 11.25
N GLU A 153 -7.54 -23.73 10.89
CA GLU A 153 -8.14 -22.63 11.66
C GLU A 153 -9.67 -22.83 11.82
N LYS A 154 -10.37 -23.12 10.72
CA LYS A 154 -11.81 -23.39 10.75
C LYS A 154 -12.17 -24.61 11.62
N ALA A 155 -11.33 -25.62 11.64
CA ALA A 155 -11.56 -26.79 12.48
C ALA A 155 -11.34 -26.48 13.96
N LEU A 156 -10.34 -25.65 14.29
CA LEU A 156 -10.09 -25.17 15.65
C LEU A 156 -11.27 -24.32 16.16
N GLU A 157 -11.75 -23.37 15.36
CA GLU A 157 -12.92 -22.55 15.70
C GLU A 157 -14.16 -23.39 15.98
N LYS A 158 -14.42 -24.41 15.15
CA LYS A 158 -15.57 -25.32 15.28
C LYS A 158 -15.34 -26.47 16.28
N LYS A 159 -14.14 -26.55 16.88
CA LYS A 159 -13.74 -27.66 17.76
C LYS A 159 -13.93 -29.05 17.11
N CYS A 160 -13.63 -29.14 15.81
CA CYS A 160 -13.74 -30.37 15.04
C CYS A 160 -12.42 -31.13 14.99
N VAL A 161 -12.50 -32.45 14.79
CA VAL A 161 -11.32 -33.30 14.55
C VAL A 161 -10.88 -33.12 13.11
N ILE A 162 -9.56 -33.07 12.89
CA ILE A 162 -8.94 -33.01 11.56
C ILE A 162 -8.32 -34.37 11.25
N THR A 163 -8.58 -34.88 10.04
CA THR A 163 -7.91 -36.06 9.50
C THR A 163 -7.05 -35.62 8.32
N PHE A 164 -5.79 -36.02 8.29
CA PHE A 164 -4.87 -35.72 7.19
C PHE A 164 -4.04 -36.96 6.81
N ARG A 165 -3.57 -37.00 5.56
CA ARG A 165 -2.62 -38.00 5.09
C ARG A 165 -1.23 -37.37 5.03
N TYR A 166 -0.29 -38.02 5.66
CA TYR A 166 1.10 -37.62 5.62
C TYR A 166 1.82 -38.41 4.53
N PHE A 167 2.52 -37.73 3.64
CA PHE A 167 3.34 -38.33 2.60
C PHE A 167 4.81 -37.99 2.84
N HIS A 168 5.63 -38.98 2.96
CA HIS A 168 7.08 -38.81 2.92
C HIS A 168 7.52 -38.80 1.45
N ILE A 169 8.14 -37.73 0.99
CA ILE A 169 8.78 -37.67 -0.30
C ILE A 169 10.25 -38.01 -0.04
N ASN A 170 10.65 -39.20 -0.46
CA ASN A 170 12.07 -39.62 -0.45
C ASN A 170 12.84 -38.89 -1.54
#